data_215ffb39348c417842358fa48c5b20ba
#
_entry.id   215ffb39348c417842358fa48c5b20ba
#
_cell.length_a   1.000
_cell.length_b   1.000
_cell.length_c   1.000
_cell.angle_alpha   90.00
_cell.angle_beta   90.00
_cell.angle_gamma   90.00
#
_symmetry.space_group_name_H-M   'P 1'
#
loop_
_entity.id
_entity.type
_entity.pdbx_description
1 polymer ?
#
loop_
_entity_poly.entity_id
_entity_poly.type
_entity_poly.pdbx_seq_one_letter_code
_entity_poly.pdbx_strand_id
1 'polypeptide(L)'
;NPHVPYSWETISTTYIGYTYLFSEEFLQLSERTDSLLQSPLFKLGGTPVLKITEEQRLFLNGIFEKMMQEQQTDYSFKDDLIRNYIQLILHEAMKMQPSEQDEKHANAASRLTSVFLELLERQFPIETADSPLKLTTAQQYADQLSVHVNYLNRAVKSVTGKSTSTHITERIVNEAKALLQHTNWNVSEVGYALGFEYPTYFNNFFKKQTGLTPKTVRV
;
A
#
# COMPACT_ATOMS: atom_id res chain seq x y z
N ASN A 1 -0.28 -5.41 -1.97
CA ASN A 1 -1.57 -4.81 -1.65
C ASN A 1 -1.89 -3.76 -2.73
N PRO A 2 -2.96 -3.94 -3.53
CA PRO A 2 -3.32 -3.02 -4.62
C PRO A 2 -3.69 -1.61 -4.12
N HIS A 3 -4.08 -1.50 -2.85
CA HIS A 3 -4.50 -0.24 -2.24
C HIS A 3 -3.35 0.56 -1.59
N VAL A 4 -2.13 0.02 -1.60
CA VAL A 4 -0.97 0.68 -1.00
C VAL A 4 0.09 0.89 -2.06
N PRO A 5 0.36 2.15 -2.48
CA PRO A 5 1.48 2.44 -3.34
C PRO A 5 2.79 2.00 -2.68
N TYR A 6 3.62 1.30 -3.40
CA TYR A 6 4.95 0.91 -2.94
C TYR A 6 5.98 1.22 -4.02
N SER A 7 7.19 1.51 -3.59
CA SER A 7 8.34 1.66 -4.45
C SER A 7 9.43 0.68 -4.04
N TRP A 8 10.17 0.20 -5.03
CA TRP A 8 11.33 -0.64 -4.82
C TRP A 8 12.60 0.19 -5.05
N GLU A 9 13.48 0.19 -4.08
CA GLU A 9 14.81 0.72 -4.21
C GLU A 9 15.81 -0.41 -3.99
N THR A 10 16.62 -0.71 -5.00
CA THR A 10 17.64 -1.75 -4.91
C THR A 10 18.86 -1.18 -4.21
N ILE A 11 19.13 -1.63 -2.98
CA ILE A 11 20.28 -1.19 -2.18
C ILE A 11 21.51 -2.07 -2.47
N SER A 12 21.29 -3.34 -2.84
CA SER A 12 22.37 -4.30 -3.16
C SER A 12 22.63 -4.39 -4.65
N THR A 13 23.88 -4.65 -5.02
CA THR A 13 24.29 -4.83 -6.42
C THR A 13 23.77 -6.15 -7.03
N THR A 14 23.38 -7.10 -6.20
CA THR A 14 22.81 -8.39 -6.61
C THR A 14 21.65 -8.76 -5.71
N TYR A 15 20.53 -9.16 -6.30
CA TYR A 15 19.46 -9.86 -5.59
C TYR A 15 19.00 -11.06 -6.41
N ILE A 16 18.58 -12.12 -5.74
CA ILE A 16 18.01 -13.31 -6.36
C ILE A 16 16.69 -13.59 -5.69
N GLY A 17 15.63 -13.73 -6.47
CA GLY A 17 14.30 -13.98 -5.92
C GLY A 17 13.25 -14.13 -7.00
N TYR A 18 12.02 -14.44 -6.57
CA TYR A 18 10.86 -14.54 -7.42
C TYR A 18 9.93 -13.37 -7.13
N THR A 19 9.29 -12.84 -8.17
CA THR A 19 8.21 -11.86 -8.06
C THR A 19 6.97 -12.42 -8.76
N TYR A 20 5.85 -12.40 -8.09
CA TYR A 20 4.58 -12.81 -8.66
C TYR A 20 3.55 -11.70 -8.48
N LEU A 21 2.95 -11.28 -9.59
CA LEU A 21 1.90 -10.27 -9.62
C LEU A 21 0.58 -10.93 -10.01
N PHE A 22 -0.47 -10.65 -9.25
CA PHE A 22 -1.81 -11.14 -9.53
C PHE A 22 -2.83 -10.06 -9.18
N SER A 23 -3.95 -10.05 -9.90
CA SER A 23 -5.08 -9.17 -9.58
C SER A 23 -5.93 -9.77 -8.45
N GLU A 24 -6.69 -8.92 -7.78
CA GLU A 24 -7.66 -9.35 -6.78
C GLU A 24 -8.72 -10.27 -7.39
N GLU A 25 -9.19 -9.94 -8.59
CA GLU A 25 -10.14 -10.75 -9.36
C GLU A 25 -9.63 -12.17 -9.62
N PHE A 26 -8.32 -12.33 -9.88
CA PHE A 26 -7.71 -13.64 -10.06
C PHE A 26 -7.85 -14.52 -8.82
N LEU A 27 -7.86 -13.95 -7.63
CA LEU A 27 -8.02 -14.67 -6.37
C LEU A 27 -9.49 -14.89 -5.96
N GLN A 28 -10.43 -14.00 -6.34
CA GLN A 28 -11.81 -13.92 -5.82
C GLN A 28 -12.75 -15.05 -6.24
N LEU A 29 -12.32 -16.05 -7.00
CA LEU A 29 -13.18 -17.14 -7.46
C LEU A 29 -13.60 -18.14 -6.36
N SER A 30 -13.29 -17.91 -5.08
CA SER A 30 -13.80 -18.70 -3.96
C SER A 30 -14.07 -17.84 -2.72
N GLU A 31 -15.19 -18.10 -2.03
CA GLU A 31 -15.59 -17.44 -0.77
C GLU A 31 -14.52 -17.51 0.33
N ARG A 32 -13.58 -18.47 0.25
CA ARG A 32 -12.47 -18.63 1.19
C ARG A 32 -11.36 -17.60 0.98
N THR A 33 -11.28 -16.99 -0.17
CA THR A 33 -10.22 -16.03 -0.51
C THR A 33 -10.45 -14.68 0.15
N ASP A 34 -11.70 -14.28 0.41
CA ASP A 34 -12.00 -13.02 1.11
C ASP A 34 -11.38 -12.99 2.51
N SER A 35 -11.32 -14.13 3.20
CA SER A 35 -10.68 -14.22 4.52
C SER A 35 -9.15 -14.06 4.45
N LEU A 36 -8.51 -14.47 3.35
CA LEU A 36 -7.06 -14.31 3.14
C LEU A 36 -6.69 -12.87 2.81
N LEU A 37 -7.48 -12.20 2.00
CA LEU A 37 -7.28 -10.78 1.68
C LEU A 37 -7.51 -9.87 2.89
N GLN A 38 -8.37 -10.29 3.83
CA GLN A 38 -8.56 -9.63 5.12
C GLN A 38 -7.48 -10.01 6.17
N SER A 39 -6.55 -10.89 5.81
CA SER A 39 -5.50 -11.31 6.72
C SER A 39 -4.55 -10.16 7.10
N PRO A 40 -3.83 -10.28 8.23
CA PRO A 40 -2.83 -9.29 8.64
C PRO A 40 -1.77 -8.98 7.59
N LEU A 41 -1.50 -9.90 6.63
CA LEU A 41 -0.55 -9.69 5.52
C LEU A 41 -0.95 -8.54 4.60
N PHE A 42 -2.25 -8.31 4.41
CA PHE A 42 -2.79 -7.29 3.52
C PHE A 42 -3.31 -6.06 4.26
N LYS A 43 -3.35 -6.10 5.60
CA LYS A 43 -3.73 -4.93 6.39
C LYS A 43 -2.69 -3.82 6.26
N LEU A 44 -3.19 -2.60 6.21
CA LEU A 44 -2.37 -1.40 6.27
C LEU A 44 -1.61 -1.36 7.61
N GLY A 45 -0.29 -1.09 7.54
CA GLY A 45 0.57 -1.07 8.73
C GLY A 45 1.09 -2.44 9.20
N GLY A 46 0.76 -3.52 8.51
CA GLY A 46 1.41 -4.82 8.70
C GLY A 46 2.89 -4.80 8.31
N THR A 47 3.66 -5.73 8.83
CA THR A 47 5.08 -5.87 8.44
C THR A 47 5.14 -6.50 7.05
N PRO A 48 5.53 -5.73 6.01
CA PRO A 48 5.52 -6.23 4.63
C PRO A 48 6.70 -7.16 4.33
N VAL A 49 7.64 -7.29 5.26
CA VAL A 49 8.86 -8.10 5.11
C VAL A 49 8.91 -9.15 6.21
N LEU A 50 8.94 -10.41 5.81
CA LEU A 50 9.09 -11.56 6.70
C LEU A 50 10.50 -12.13 6.57
N LYS A 51 11.16 -12.36 7.69
CA LYS A 51 12.42 -13.12 7.71
C LYS A 51 12.09 -14.59 7.68
N ILE A 52 12.68 -15.31 6.72
CA ILE A 52 12.45 -16.74 6.52
C ILE A 52 13.71 -17.54 6.86
N THR A 53 13.52 -18.77 7.34
CA THR A 53 14.58 -19.74 7.55
C THR A 53 15.01 -20.35 6.21
N GLU A 54 16.16 -21.03 6.19
CA GLU A 54 16.64 -21.72 4.99
C GLU A 54 15.66 -22.82 4.53
N GLU A 55 15.06 -23.53 5.44
CA GLU A 55 14.05 -24.57 5.14
C GLU A 55 12.80 -23.93 4.49
N GLN A 56 12.30 -22.83 5.05
CA GLN A 56 11.19 -22.08 4.48
C GLN A 56 11.51 -21.51 3.10
N ARG A 57 12.75 -21.03 2.92
CA ARG A 57 13.24 -20.53 1.62
C ARG A 57 13.21 -21.63 0.56
N LEU A 58 13.74 -22.81 0.87
CA LEU A 58 13.74 -23.94 -0.05
C LEU A 58 12.31 -24.38 -0.43
N PHE A 59 11.43 -24.45 0.56
CA PHE A 59 10.04 -24.80 0.34
C PHE A 59 9.31 -23.79 -0.56
N LEU A 60 9.43 -22.49 -0.24
CA LEU A 60 8.79 -21.43 -1.04
C LEU A 60 9.37 -21.35 -2.45
N ASN A 61 10.68 -21.50 -2.63
CA ASN A 61 11.30 -21.54 -3.95
C ASN A 61 10.72 -22.67 -4.79
N GLY A 62 10.55 -23.87 -4.23
CA GLY A 62 9.94 -24.99 -4.93
C GLY A 62 8.52 -24.71 -5.41
N ILE A 63 7.72 -23.95 -4.61
CA ILE A 63 6.38 -23.52 -5.03
C ILE A 63 6.46 -22.52 -6.19
N PHE A 64 7.33 -21.50 -6.09
CA PHE A 64 7.49 -20.51 -7.16
C PHE A 64 7.95 -21.15 -8.47
N GLU A 65 8.90 -22.09 -8.43
CA GLU A 65 9.36 -22.83 -9.58
C GLU A 65 8.22 -23.64 -10.22
N LYS A 66 7.38 -24.30 -9.40
CA LYS A 66 6.19 -24.99 -9.88
C LYS A 66 5.21 -24.05 -10.56
N MET A 67 4.91 -22.90 -9.96
CA MET A 67 4.03 -21.90 -10.57
C MET A 67 4.54 -21.43 -11.93
N MET A 68 5.85 -21.19 -12.07
CA MET A 68 6.47 -20.80 -13.34
C MET A 68 6.35 -21.92 -14.39
N GLN A 69 6.54 -23.18 -13.99
CA GLN A 69 6.37 -24.33 -14.88
C GLN A 69 4.92 -24.45 -15.36
N GLU A 70 3.95 -24.35 -14.44
CA GLU A 70 2.52 -24.49 -14.78
C GLU A 70 2.02 -23.38 -15.72
N GLN A 71 2.56 -22.17 -15.62
CA GLN A 71 2.20 -21.08 -16.54
C GLN A 71 2.50 -21.45 -18.02
N GLN A 72 3.48 -22.30 -18.26
CA GLN A 72 3.92 -22.71 -19.60
C GLN A 72 3.18 -23.96 -20.12
N THR A 73 2.30 -24.56 -19.31
CA THR A 73 1.54 -25.75 -19.70
C THR A 73 0.21 -25.39 -20.36
N ASP A 74 -0.32 -26.31 -21.14
CA ASP A 74 -1.69 -26.23 -21.71
C ASP A 74 -2.74 -26.90 -20.81
N TYR A 75 -2.43 -27.10 -19.52
CA TYR A 75 -3.35 -27.72 -18.58
C TYR A 75 -4.58 -26.83 -18.37
N SER A 76 -5.77 -27.39 -18.62
CA SER A 76 -7.04 -26.63 -18.61
C SER A 76 -7.39 -26.00 -17.27
N PHE A 77 -6.88 -26.54 -16.15
CA PHE A 77 -7.12 -26.04 -14.79
C PHE A 77 -5.86 -25.38 -14.20
N LYS A 78 -4.91 -24.93 -15.03
CA LYS A 78 -3.67 -24.31 -14.55
C LYS A 78 -3.90 -23.09 -13.67
N ASP A 79 -4.89 -22.27 -13.98
CA ASP A 79 -5.21 -21.08 -13.19
C ASP A 79 -5.73 -21.44 -11.79
N ASP A 80 -6.53 -22.50 -11.68
CA ASP A 80 -6.96 -23.02 -10.38
C ASP A 80 -5.79 -23.57 -9.57
N LEU A 81 -4.88 -24.29 -10.23
CA LEU A 81 -3.68 -24.82 -9.60
C LEU A 81 -2.76 -23.69 -9.11
N ILE A 82 -2.55 -22.65 -9.92
CA ILE A 82 -1.74 -21.49 -9.56
C ILE A 82 -2.39 -20.75 -8.37
N ARG A 83 -3.73 -20.58 -8.33
CA ARG A 83 -4.43 -20.01 -7.18
C ARG A 83 -4.17 -20.80 -5.90
N ASN A 84 -4.19 -22.13 -5.98
CA ASN A 84 -3.90 -22.98 -4.82
C ASN A 84 -2.44 -22.78 -4.32
N TYR A 85 -1.48 -22.65 -5.22
CA TYR A 85 -0.10 -22.32 -4.84
C TYR A 85 0.02 -20.94 -4.18
N ILE A 86 -0.67 -19.92 -4.70
CA ILE A 86 -0.70 -18.59 -4.07
C ILE A 86 -1.32 -18.68 -2.68
N GLN A 87 -2.45 -19.39 -2.52
CA GLN A 87 -3.08 -19.58 -1.21
C GLN A 87 -2.13 -20.28 -0.23
N LEU A 88 -1.38 -21.29 -0.70
CA LEU A 88 -0.40 -21.97 0.13
C LEU A 88 0.71 -21.02 0.60
N ILE A 89 1.27 -20.20 -0.31
CA ILE A 89 2.28 -19.18 0.05
C ILE A 89 1.70 -18.20 1.10
N LEU A 90 0.46 -17.75 0.93
CA LEU A 90 -0.17 -16.83 1.86
C LEU A 90 -0.37 -17.46 3.24
N HIS A 91 -0.78 -18.73 3.31
CA HIS A 91 -0.90 -19.46 4.57
C HIS A 91 0.46 -19.66 5.26
N GLU A 92 1.50 -20.00 4.52
CA GLU A 92 2.85 -20.09 5.07
C GLU A 92 3.34 -18.74 5.59
N ALA A 93 3.11 -17.67 4.85
CA ALA A 93 3.44 -16.31 5.30
C ALA A 93 2.68 -15.93 6.59
N MET A 94 1.41 -16.30 6.72
CA MET A 94 0.64 -16.07 7.95
C MET A 94 1.20 -16.84 9.15
N LYS A 95 1.69 -18.07 8.97
CA LYS A 95 2.36 -18.84 10.05
C LYS A 95 3.67 -18.18 10.52
N MET A 96 4.31 -17.43 9.64
CA MET A 96 5.58 -16.73 9.95
C MET A 96 5.35 -15.39 10.65
N GLN A 97 4.11 -14.90 10.69
CA GLN A 97 3.79 -13.68 11.43
C GLN A 97 3.88 -13.95 12.94
N PRO A 98 4.33 -12.95 13.74
CA PRO A 98 4.28 -13.03 15.19
C PRO A 98 2.86 -13.37 15.66
N SER A 99 2.73 -14.24 16.65
CA SER A 99 1.42 -14.59 17.20
C SER A 99 0.72 -13.36 17.78
N GLU A 100 -0.63 -13.34 17.81
CA GLU A 100 -1.42 -12.27 18.45
C GLU A 100 -1.01 -11.99 19.91
N GLN A 101 -0.29 -12.91 20.56
CA GLN A 101 0.27 -12.70 21.89
C GLN A 101 1.48 -11.76 21.88
N ASP A 102 2.27 -11.75 20.80
CA ASP A 102 3.36 -10.78 20.61
C ASP A 102 2.81 -9.42 20.19
N GLU A 103 1.66 -9.37 19.49
CA GLU A 103 0.92 -8.13 19.18
C GLU A 103 0.31 -7.45 20.42
N LYS A 104 0.03 -8.18 21.51
CA LYS A 104 -0.42 -7.55 22.78
C LYS A 104 0.64 -6.63 23.38
N HIS A 105 1.88 -6.81 23.01
CA HIS A 105 2.99 -5.89 23.28
C HIS A 105 3.29 -4.94 22.12
N ALA A 106 2.52 -5.00 21.00
CA ALA A 106 2.61 -3.98 19.99
C ALA A 106 2.31 -2.62 20.66
N ASN A 107 3.38 -1.85 20.81
CA ASN A 107 3.39 -0.54 21.45
C ASN A 107 2.17 0.25 20.95
N ALA A 108 1.50 0.99 21.82
CA ALA A 108 0.35 1.87 21.48
C ALA A 108 0.67 2.75 20.25
N ALA A 109 1.94 3.09 20.04
CA ALA A 109 2.42 3.79 18.86
C ALA A 109 2.21 2.99 17.56
N SER A 110 2.43 1.67 17.54
CA SER A 110 2.23 0.84 16.33
C SER A 110 0.75 0.76 15.97
N ARG A 111 -0.13 0.57 16.96
CA ARG A 111 -1.59 0.54 16.72
C ARG A 111 -2.10 1.89 16.20
N LEU A 112 -1.68 2.99 16.84
CA LEU A 112 -2.06 4.33 16.40
C LEU A 112 -1.57 4.61 14.97
N THR A 113 -0.34 4.19 14.65
CA THR A 113 0.23 4.34 13.31
C THR A 113 -0.56 3.55 12.27
N SER A 114 -0.94 2.29 12.57
CA SER A 114 -1.75 1.47 11.66
C SER A 114 -3.11 2.10 11.39
N VAL A 115 -3.79 2.58 12.43
CA VAL A 115 -5.09 3.25 12.28
C VAL A 115 -4.96 4.56 11.48
N PHE A 116 -3.88 5.33 11.69
CA PHE A 116 -3.60 6.52 10.89
C PHE A 116 -3.41 6.19 9.42
N LEU A 117 -2.57 5.19 9.10
CA LEU A 117 -2.32 4.79 7.72
C LEU A 117 -3.58 4.26 7.04
N GLU A 118 -4.39 3.47 7.74
CA GLU A 118 -5.68 3.01 7.24
C GLU A 118 -6.62 4.19 6.96
N LEU A 119 -6.72 5.15 7.88
CA LEU A 119 -7.55 6.34 7.69
C LEU A 119 -7.06 7.20 6.52
N LEU A 120 -5.74 7.30 6.31
CA LEU A 120 -5.15 7.98 5.18
C LEU A 120 -5.57 7.30 3.86
N GLU A 121 -5.40 5.99 3.75
CA GLU A 121 -5.69 5.25 2.51
C GLU A 121 -7.19 5.17 2.18
N ARG A 122 -8.09 5.20 3.16
CA ARG A 122 -9.54 5.20 2.94
C ARG A 122 -10.06 6.40 2.13
N GLN A 123 -9.29 7.45 1.98
CA GLN A 123 -9.66 8.60 1.15
C GLN A 123 -9.31 8.42 -0.33
N PHE A 124 -8.64 7.32 -0.68
CA PHE A 124 -8.13 7.05 -2.02
C PHE A 124 -8.63 5.69 -2.55
N PRO A 125 -8.71 5.50 -3.88
CA PRO A 125 -8.46 6.53 -4.91
C PRO A 125 -9.59 7.59 -4.95
N ILE A 126 -9.29 8.76 -5.53
CA ILE A 126 -10.30 9.79 -5.76
C ILE A 126 -11.04 9.48 -7.07
N GLU A 127 -12.27 9.07 -6.97
CA GLU A 127 -13.08 8.63 -8.12
C GLU A 127 -13.77 9.79 -8.86
N THR A 128 -14.09 10.89 -8.16
CA THR A 128 -14.84 12.02 -8.71
C THR A 128 -14.21 13.36 -8.30
N ALA A 129 -14.21 14.33 -9.22
CA ALA A 129 -13.66 15.66 -8.94
C ALA A 129 -14.48 16.45 -7.89
N ASP A 130 -15.76 16.09 -7.72
CA ASP A 130 -16.70 16.78 -6.81
C ASP A 130 -16.61 16.32 -5.36
N SER A 131 -15.77 15.30 -5.06
CA SER A 131 -15.58 14.78 -3.71
C SER A 131 -14.14 15.02 -3.24
N PRO A 132 -13.80 16.25 -2.81
CA PRO A 132 -12.44 16.57 -2.42
C PRO A 132 -11.99 15.83 -1.17
N LEU A 133 -10.67 15.64 -1.04
CA LEU A 133 -10.06 15.11 0.18
C LEU A 133 -10.48 15.91 1.40
N LYS A 134 -10.91 15.21 2.45
CA LYS A 134 -11.39 15.83 3.70
C LYS A 134 -10.26 16.05 4.69
N LEU A 135 -9.31 15.11 4.75
CA LEU A 135 -8.19 15.14 5.68
C LEU A 135 -6.90 15.32 4.90
N THR A 136 -6.28 16.49 5.02
CA THR A 136 -5.06 16.85 4.29
C THR A 136 -3.90 17.23 5.20
N THR A 137 -4.14 17.37 6.52
CA THR A 137 -3.15 17.82 7.49
C THR A 137 -3.02 16.85 8.68
N ALA A 138 -1.82 16.76 9.26
CA ALA A 138 -1.58 15.95 10.45
C ALA A 138 -2.50 16.31 11.63
N GLN A 139 -2.91 17.59 11.76
CA GLN A 139 -3.84 18.02 12.78
C GLN A 139 -5.23 17.39 12.58
N GLN A 140 -5.76 17.43 11.36
CA GLN A 140 -7.07 16.85 11.05
C GLN A 140 -7.11 15.33 11.32
N TYR A 141 -6.04 14.61 10.98
CA TYR A 141 -5.93 13.19 11.33
C TYR A 141 -5.85 12.96 12.84
N ALA A 142 -5.11 13.79 13.56
CA ALA A 142 -5.02 13.71 15.03
C ALA A 142 -6.37 13.95 15.68
N ASP A 143 -7.12 14.96 15.22
CA ASP A 143 -8.48 15.28 15.70
C ASP A 143 -9.44 14.11 15.42
N GLN A 144 -9.40 13.54 14.21
CA GLN A 144 -10.21 12.39 13.83
C GLN A 144 -9.90 11.14 14.67
N LEU A 145 -8.65 10.97 15.08
CA LEU A 145 -8.19 9.87 15.93
C LEU A 145 -8.31 10.17 17.45
N SER A 146 -8.81 11.36 17.80
CA SER A 146 -8.96 11.84 19.18
C SER A 146 -7.65 11.78 19.97
N VAL A 147 -6.53 12.17 19.33
CA VAL A 147 -5.20 12.24 19.95
C VAL A 147 -4.55 13.60 19.70
N HIS A 148 -3.56 13.94 20.53
CA HIS A 148 -2.78 15.15 20.26
C HIS A 148 -1.85 14.96 19.06
N VAL A 149 -1.73 15.96 18.16
CA VAL A 149 -0.92 15.89 16.93
C VAL A 149 0.55 15.54 17.19
N ASN A 150 1.14 16.03 18.27
CA ASN A 150 2.51 15.70 18.65
C ASN A 150 2.67 14.22 19.03
N TYR A 151 1.63 13.62 19.65
CA TYR A 151 1.64 12.20 19.97
C TYR A 151 1.52 11.36 18.70
N LEU A 152 0.61 11.71 17.79
CA LEU A 152 0.49 11.08 16.48
C LEU A 152 1.81 11.15 15.71
N ASN A 153 2.41 12.33 15.58
CA ASN A 153 3.68 12.52 14.88
C ASN A 153 4.82 11.68 15.48
N ARG A 154 4.90 11.59 16.81
CA ARG A 154 5.91 10.79 17.49
C ARG A 154 5.69 9.30 17.25
N ALA A 155 4.46 8.82 17.36
CA ALA A 155 4.10 7.44 17.12
C ALA A 155 4.42 7.03 15.68
N VAL A 156 3.93 7.78 14.69
CA VAL A 156 4.16 7.49 13.27
C VAL A 156 5.65 7.51 12.95
N LYS A 157 6.40 8.52 13.43
CA LYS A 157 7.83 8.63 13.16
C LYS A 157 8.63 7.50 13.83
N SER A 158 8.25 7.06 15.03
CA SER A 158 8.95 5.97 15.72
C SER A 158 8.76 4.61 15.02
N VAL A 159 7.63 4.41 14.37
CA VAL A 159 7.28 3.14 13.69
C VAL A 159 7.76 3.12 12.24
N THR A 160 7.59 4.25 11.52
CA THR A 160 7.82 4.30 10.07
C THR A 160 9.11 5.01 9.66
N GLY A 161 9.76 5.71 10.58
CA GLY A 161 10.89 6.60 10.30
C GLY A 161 10.50 7.94 9.67
N LYS A 162 9.27 8.10 9.17
CA LYS A 162 8.76 9.30 8.49
C LYS A 162 7.74 10.04 9.36
N SER A 163 7.61 11.37 9.16
CA SER A 163 6.58 12.14 9.86
C SER A 163 5.18 11.88 9.27
N THR A 164 4.13 12.14 10.06
CA THR A 164 2.74 12.09 9.59
C THR A 164 2.53 12.95 8.34
N SER A 165 3.06 14.17 8.34
CA SER A 165 2.96 15.08 7.20
C SER A 165 3.67 14.55 5.95
N THR A 166 4.78 13.82 6.11
CA THR A 166 5.50 13.19 4.99
C THR A 166 4.62 12.12 4.34
N HIS A 167 4.00 11.23 5.13
CA HIS A 167 3.08 10.22 4.61
C HIS A 167 1.91 10.83 3.82
N ILE A 168 1.27 11.85 4.40
CA ILE A 168 0.16 12.56 3.74
C ILE A 168 0.63 13.18 2.42
N THR A 169 1.77 13.88 2.44
CA THR A 169 2.33 14.55 1.27
C THR A 169 2.67 13.56 0.15
N GLU A 170 3.36 12.47 0.48
CA GLU A 170 3.72 11.43 -0.48
C GLU A 170 2.48 10.80 -1.11
N ARG A 171 1.46 10.53 -0.31
CA ARG A 171 0.21 9.94 -0.81
C ARG A 171 -0.56 10.88 -1.74
N ILE A 172 -0.68 12.16 -1.37
CA ILE A 172 -1.30 13.19 -2.21
C ILE A 172 -0.54 13.35 -3.54
N VAL A 173 0.79 13.36 -3.51
CA VAL A 173 1.60 13.46 -4.73
C VAL A 173 1.41 12.26 -5.65
N ASN A 174 1.35 11.04 -5.09
CA ASN A 174 1.13 9.83 -5.88
C ASN A 174 -0.26 9.85 -6.54
N GLU A 175 -1.29 10.23 -5.80
CA GLU A 175 -2.64 10.40 -6.36
C GLU A 175 -2.68 11.48 -7.44
N ALA A 176 -2.04 12.64 -7.19
CA ALA A 176 -1.94 13.71 -8.18
C ALA A 176 -1.35 13.21 -9.50
N LYS A 177 -0.27 12.43 -9.44
CA LYS A 177 0.35 11.84 -10.65
C LYS A 177 -0.63 10.90 -11.36
N ALA A 178 -1.30 10.02 -10.62
CA ALA A 178 -2.28 9.09 -11.17
C ALA A 178 -3.43 9.84 -11.86
N LEU A 179 -4.03 10.83 -11.19
CA LEU A 179 -5.11 11.64 -11.76
C LEU A 179 -4.67 12.42 -13.00
N LEU A 180 -3.47 13.01 -12.99
CA LEU A 180 -2.93 13.75 -14.14
C LEU A 180 -2.67 12.85 -15.35
N GLN A 181 -2.29 11.59 -15.15
CA GLN A 181 -1.93 10.65 -16.21
C GLN A 181 -3.11 9.83 -16.72
N HIS A 182 -4.07 9.51 -15.86
CA HIS A 182 -5.11 8.52 -16.18
C HIS A 182 -6.53 9.10 -16.24
N THR A 183 -6.70 10.42 -16.01
CA THR A 183 -8.00 11.09 -16.16
C THR A 183 -7.96 12.24 -17.14
N ASN A 184 -9.15 12.65 -17.61
CA ASN A 184 -9.31 13.84 -18.46
C ASN A 184 -9.49 15.14 -17.65
N TRP A 185 -9.35 15.08 -16.31
CA TRP A 185 -9.55 16.25 -15.47
C TRP A 185 -8.48 17.30 -15.73
N ASN A 186 -8.86 18.55 -15.79
CA ASN A 186 -7.87 19.61 -15.92
C ASN A 186 -7.06 19.80 -14.63
N VAL A 187 -5.94 20.52 -14.68
CA VAL A 187 -5.03 20.70 -13.55
C VAL A 187 -5.74 21.32 -12.33
N SER A 188 -6.73 22.20 -12.57
CA SER A 188 -7.49 22.84 -11.48
C SER A 188 -8.45 21.85 -10.82
N GLU A 189 -9.14 21.02 -11.61
CA GLU A 189 -10.02 19.95 -11.10
C GLU A 189 -9.23 18.97 -10.25
N VAL A 190 -8.04 18.53 -10.71
CA VAL A 190 -7.15 17.68 -9.90
C VAL A 190 -6.75 18.38 -8.60
N GLY A 191 -6.41 19.68 -8.64
CA GLY A 191 -6.09 20.45 -7.45
C GLY A 191 -7.26 20.51 -6.45
N TYR A 192 -8.47 20.79 -6.93
CA TYR A 192 -9.67 20.82 -6.07
C TYR A 192 -10.00 19.47 -5.48
N ALA A 193 -9.95 18.41 -6.27
CA ALA A 193 -10.17 17.04 -5.80
C ALA A 193 -9.17 16.61 -4.71
N LEU A 194 -7.94 17.08 -4.80
CA LEU A 194 -6.89 16.87 -3.79
C LEU A 194 -7.02 17.80 -2.55
N GLY A 195 -8.09 18.61 -2.47
CA GLY A 195 -8.38 19.46 -1.33
C GLY A 195 -7.66 20.82 -1.33
N PHE A 196 -7.09 21.25 -2.45
CA PHE A 196 -6.49 22.57 -2.55
C PHE A 196 -7.56 23.62 -2.89
N GLU A 197 -7.61 24.69 -2.10
CA GLU A 197 -8.56 25.79 -2.29
C GLU A 197 -8.34 26.57 -3.58
N TYR A 198 -7.06 26.71 -4.02
CA TYR A 198 -6.69 27.43 -5.22
C TYR A 198 -5.72 26.60 -6.07
N PRO A 199 -5.87 26.60 -7.42
CA PRO A 199 -4.98 25.88 -8.31
C PRO A 199 -3.51 26.28 -8.20
N THR A 200 -3.25 27.55 -7.82
CA THR A 200 -1.89 28.05 -7.58
C THR A 200 -1.20 27.34 -6.42
N TYR A 201 -1.94 27.01 -5.37
CA TYR A 201 -1.39 26.27 -4.23
C TYR A 201 -1.05 24.84 -4.60
N PHE A 202 -1.90 24.18 -5.38
CA PHE A 202 -1.60 22.85 -5.93
C PHE A 202 -0.37 22.88 -6.82
N ASN A 203 -0.26 23.82 -7.76
CA ASN A 203 0.91 23.94 -8.65
C ASN A 203 2.21 24.11 -7.86
N ASN A 204 2.22 24.98 -6.85
CA ASN A 204 3.39 25.22 -6.01
C ASN A 204 3.75 24.00 -5.17
N PHE A 205 2.75 23.36 -4.58
CA PHE A 205 2.92 22.13 -3.81
C PHE A 205 3.52 21.01 -4.67
N PHE A 206 2.91 20.75 -5.82
CA PHE A 206 3.34 19.68 -6.71
C PHE A 206 4.76 19.91 -7.25
N LYS A 207 5.07 21.14 -7.68
CA LYS A 207 6.42 21.50 -8.13
C LYS A 207 7.45 21.37 -7.00
N LYS A 208 7.10 21.79 -5.77
CA LYS A 208 7.99 21.66 -4.61
C LYS A 208 8.31 20.19 -4.30
N GLN A 209 7.33 19.30 -4.42
CA GLN A 209 7.48 17.90 -4.06
C GLN A 209 8.12 17.03 -5.16
N THR A 210 7.87 17.37 -6.44
CA THR A 210 8.30 16.53 -7.58
C THR A 210 9.40 17.15 -8.43
N GLY A 211 9.66 18.43 -8.28
CA GLY A 211 10.54 19.20 -9.18
C GLY A 211 9.89 19.57 -10.52
N LEU A 212 8.72 19.03 -10.83
CA LEU A 212 8.00 19.20 -12.11
C LEU A 212 6.71 19.98 -11.93
N THR A 213 6.20 20.61 -12.98
CA THR A 213 4.86 21.21 -12.94
C THR A 213 3.80 20.14 -13.24
N PRO A 214 2.54 20.27 -12.73
CA PRO A 214 1.47 19.35 -13.08
C PRO A 214 1.24 19.22 -14.59
N LYS A 215 1.40 20.32 -15.33
CA LYS A 215 1.26 20.34 -16.78
C LYS A 215 2.32 19.48 -17.51
N THR A 216 3.54 19.39 -16.95
CA THR A 216 4.63 18.59 -17.53
C THR A 216 4.43 17.09 -17.34
N VAL A 217 3.71 16.68 -16.29
CA VAL A 217 3.44 15.27 -15.98
C VAL A 217 2.22 14.75 -16.73
N ARG A 218 1.39 15.64 -17.20
CA ARG A 218 0.23 15.29 -18.01
C ARG A 218 0.69 14.87 -19.41
N VAL A 219 0.36 13.66 -19.79
CA VAL A 219 0.62 13.10 -21.13
C VAL A 219 -0.49 13.52 -22.10
#